data_4a0c625eb2c7878c14f289ba996e656f
#
_entry.id   4a0c625eb2c7878c14f289ba996e656f
#
_cell.length_a   1.000
_cell.length_b   1.000
_cell.length_c   1.000
_cell.angle_alpha   90.00
_cell.angle_beta   90.00
_cell.angle_gamma   90.00
#
_symmetry.space_group_name_H-M   'P 1'
#
loop_
_entity.id
_entity.type
_entity.pdbx_description
1 polymer ?
#
loop_
_entity_poly.entity_id
_entity_poly.type
_entity_poly.pdbx_seq_one_letter_code
_entity_poly.pdbx_strand_id
1 'polypeptide(L)'
;LNNQNHCISIFTGNLPPSKALFLRLENAFLICNTYEIIEIVSFKEFIETELRAWARLKGHLYLGREKLKNQYSYKIQKIVKNDYLQKASWGKKMQGIDTSNPKLKDLDLSDDILVKAPDNNGLLTRGIVTQENSPIYDFELYYKEQVWSNPISVLYEEGKNLQWNATTDIPWNEIPNLNPVLEKAICQIMTYLVENEFSALYIPAKFVSKINPYYMEVPLFLSSLMNDEARHIEVFTKRANANGGGFQYSSEVTQKSLFSLFKEDDYIKSSFLLHVMGEGTFVDLLSFLEKYMPDEATKKIIRLSKRDEMRHVAYGIEHVKSAIEQNPNRINALKNTAFKRKEFMDEVNGESSLLIESLAILAGGSDEPDAYKRGFYLVEELKQKMNENRVKRLINIGMDEDLANDISKVHTPNFM
;
A
#
# COMPACT_ATOMS: atom_id res chain seq x y z
N LEU A 1 -23.73 24.55 -40.31
CA LEU A 1 -23.17 25.92 -40.30
C LEU A 1 -23.23 26.45 -38.87
N ASN A 2 -22.16 26.26 -38.10
CA ASN A 2 -22.08 26.69 -36.70
C ASN A 2 -21.83 28.21 -36.69
N ASN A 3 -22.85 28.99 -36.30
CA ASN A 3 -22.63 30.32 -35.78
C ASN A 3 -21.85 30.21 -34.45
N GLN A 4 -20.55 30.15 -34.52
CA GLN A 4 -19.71 30.39 -33.36
C GLN A 4 -19.91 31.88 -32.98
N ASN A 5 -20.40 32.16 -31.78
CA ASN A 5 -20.59 33.50 -31.25
C ASN A 5 -19.23 34.21 -31.14
N HIS A 6 -18.82 34.85 -32.23
CA HIS A 6 -17.58 35.64 -32.28
C HIS A 6 -17.85 37.02 -31.67
N CYS A 7 -17.12 37.39 -30.62
CA CYS A 7 -17.29 38.66 -29.93
C CYS A 7 -16.41 39.75 -30.55
N ILE A 8 -15.10 39.54 -30.56
CA ILE A 8 -14.11 40.54 -30.94
C ILE A 8 -12.84 39.93 -31.52
N SER A 9 -12.25 40.57 -32.52
CA SER A 9 -10.89 40.29 -32.99
C SER A 9 -9.91 41.34 -32.53
N ILE A 10 -8.79 40.91 -31.98
CA ILE A 10 -7.70 41.74 -31.49
C ILE A 10 -6.49 41.57 -32.39
N PHE A 11 -6.11 42.60 -33.09
CA PHE A 11 -4.85 42.60 -33.86
C PHE A 11 -3.69 43.01 -32.97
N THR A 12 -2.73 42.08 -32.78
CA THR A 12 -1.54 42.31 -31.94
C THR A 12 -0.25 42.54 -32.74
N GLY A 13 -0.31 42.35 -34.05
CA GLY A 13 0.84 42.59 -34.95
C GLY A 13 2.07 41.76 -34.50
N ASN A 14 3.18 42.43 -34.28
CA ASN A 14 4.45 41.85 -33.81
C ASN A 14 4.61 41.88 -32.26
N LEU A 15 3.54 42.16 -31.49
CA LEU A 15 3.64 42.24 -30.04
C LEU A 15 4.08 40.91 -29.46
N PRO A 16 5.17 40.88 -28.67
CA PRO A 16 5.60 39.63 -28.01
C PRO A 16 4.69 39.32 -26.81
N PRO A 17 4.78 38.12 -26.23
CA PRO A 17 4.18 37.85 -24.93
C PRO A 17 4.68 38.85 -23.89
N SER A 18 3.80 39.70 -23.43
CA SER A 18 4.15 40.85 -22.58
C SER A 18 2.94 41.31 -21.77
N LYS A 19 3.20 42.10 -20.73
CA LYS A 19 2.14 42.71 -19.96
C LYS A 19 1.15 43.50 -20.84
N ALA A 20 1.66 44.15 -21.92
CA ALA A 20 0.81 44.87 -22.86
C ALA A 20 -0.14 43.98 -23.65
N LEU A 21 0.32 42.79 -24.07
CA LEU A 21 -0.53 41.79 -24.74
C LEU A 21 -1.63 41.32 -23.80
N PHE A 22 -1.26 40.89 -22.60
CA PHE A 22 -2.22 40.33 -21.65
C PHE A 22 -3.20 41.38 -21.13
N LEU A 23 -2.80 42.64 -20.97
CA LEU A 23 -3.72 43.73 -20.62
C LEU A 23 -4.78 43.97 -21.73
N ARG A 24 -4.37 43.89 -22.99
CA ARG A 24 -5.33 43.98 -24.11
C ARG A 24 -6.33 42.83 -24.11
N LEU A 25 -5.85 41.63 -23.82
CA LEU A 25 -6.72 40.46 -23.67
C LEU A 25 -7.70 40.65 -22.52
N GLU A 26 -7.23 41.04 -21.34
CA GLU A 26 -8.08 41.30 -20.18
C GLU A 26 -9.18 42.30 -20.49
N ASN A 27 -8.84 43.41 -21.14
CA ASN A 27 -9.80 44.45 -21.53
C ASN A 27 -10.84 43.90 -22.55
N ALA A 28 -10.40 43.09 -23.51
CA ALA A 28 -11.33 42.46 -24.45
C ALA A 28 -12.27 41.45 -23.76
N PHE A 29 -11.76 40.70 -22.80
CA PHE A 29 -12.58 39.77 -22.03
C PHE A 29 -13.58 40.47 -21.10
N LEU A 30 -13.36 41.75 -20.72
CA LEU A 30 -14.34 42.52 -19.95
C LEU A 30 -15.61 42.83 -20.75
N ILE A 31 -15.50 43.07 -22.05
CA ILE A 31 -16.64 43.42 -22.91
C ILE A 31 -17.33 42.22 -23.57
N CYS A 32 -16.72 41.04 -23.59
CA CYS A 32 -17.34 39.87 -24.12
C CYS A 32 -18.28 39.19 -23.12
N ASN A 33 -19.34 38.58 -23.63
CA ASN A 33 -20.23 37.71 -22.84
C ASN A 33 -19.64 36.33 -22.65
N THR A 34 -20.18 35.60 -21.70
CA THR A 34 -19.82 34.18 -21.49
C THR A 34 -20.12 33.36 -22.72
N TYR A 35 -19.19 32.43 -23.04
CA TYR A 35 -19.16 31.56 -24.22
C TYR A 35 -18.89 32.27 -25.56
N GLU A 36 -18.68 33.58 -25.59
CA GLU A 36 -18.19 34.24 -26.78
C GLU A 36 -16.68 34.00 -26.99
N ILE A 37 -16.29 34.03 -28.27
CA ILE A 37 -14.91 33.74 -28.71
C ILE A 37 -14.20 35.03 -29.02
N ILE A 38 -13.02 35.21 -28.44
CA ILE A 38 -12.08 36.27 -28.77
C ILE A 38 -11.05 35.69 -29.74
N GLU A 39 -10.88 36.33 -30.89
CA GLU A 39 -9.85 36.02 -31.84
C GLU A 39 -8.65 36.94 -31.66
N ILE A 40 -7.46 36.40 -31.57
CA ILE A 40 -6.19 37.15 -31.46
C ILE A 40 -5.43 36.92 -32.77
N VAL A 41 -5.22 38.01 -33.53
CA VAL A 41 -4.49 37.95 -34.81
C VAL A 41 -3.09 38.53 -34.58
N SER A 42 -2.06 37.73 -34.89
CA SER A 42 -0.65 38.06 -34.70
C SER A 42 0.21 37.61 -35.86
N PHE A 43 1.33 38.34 -36.11
CA PHE A 43 2.40 37.86 -37.00
C PHE A 43 3.32 36.83 -36.30
N LYS A 44 3.19 36.63 -34.99
CA LYS A 44 4.07 35.79 -34.18
C LYS A 44 3.43 34.44 -33.91
N GLU A 45 4.11 33.35 -34.31
CA GLU A 45 3.69 31.98 -34.02
C GLU A 45 3.96 31.60 -32.54
N PHE A 46 5.06 32.08 -32.01
CA PHE A 46 5.56 31.65 -30.70
C PHE A 46 4.73 32.13 -29.48
N ILE A 47 3.72 32.99 -29.68
CA ILE A 47 2.86 33.45 -28.60
C ILE A 47 1.80 32.41 -28.16
N GLU A 48 1.70 31.30 -28.88
CA GLU A 48 0.69 30.27 -28.60
C GLU A 48 0.80 29.68 -27.19
N THR A 49 2.03 29.36 -26.77
CA THR A 49 2.30 28.73 -25.47
C THR A 49 1.82 29.63 -24.32
N GLU A 50 2.12 30.90 -24.41
CA GLU A 50 1.74 31.90 -23.40
C GLU A 50 0.24 32.18 -23.43
N LEU A 51 -0.38 32.22 -24.61
CA LEU A 51 -1.84 32.37 -24.72
C LEU A 51 -2.59 31.20 -24.12
N ARG A 52 -2.10 29.97 -24.34
CA ARG A 52 -2.64 28.75 -23.71
C ARG A 52 -2.50 28.82 -22.19
N ALA A 53 -1.31 29.21 -21.70
CA ALA A 53 -1.05 29.32 -20.26
C ALA A 53 -1.93 30.41 -19.63
N TRP A 54 -2.02 31.60 -20.28
CA TRP A 54 -2.85 32.69 -19.81
C TRP A 54 -4.34 32.32 -19.79
N ALA A 55 -4.87 31.72 -20.86
CA ALA A 55 -6.24 31.28 -20.94
C ALA A 55 -6.58 30.33 -19.77
N ARG A 56 -5.72 29.34 -19.53
CA ARG A 56 -5.86 28.38 -18.41
C ARG A 56 -5.84 29.08 -17.05
N LEU A 57 -4.89 30.00 -16.82
CA LEU A 57 -4.78 30.74 -15.56
C LEU A 57 -6.01 31.62 -15.30
N LYS A 58 -6.62 32.16 -16.35
CA LYS A 58 -7.83 33.00 -16.25
C LYS A 58 -9.13 32.19 -16.27
N GLY A 59 -9.05 30.87 -16.44
CA GLY A 59 -10.19 29.97 -16.50
C GLY A 59 -10.98 30.09 -17.82
N HIS A 60 -10.27 30.37 -18.92
CA HIS A 60 -10.83 30.44 -20.28
C HIS A 60 -10.39 29.24 -21.12
N LEU A 61 -11.15 28.89 -22.15
CA LEU A 61 -10.87 27.76 -23.01
C LEU A 61 -10.10 28.20 -24.26
N TYR A 62 -8.90 27.70 -24.45
CA TYR A 62 -8.14 27.89 -25.67
C TYR A 62 -8.65 26.90 -26.74
N LEU A 63 -9.18 27.41 -27.87
CA LEU A 63 -9.82 26.62 -28.90
C LEU A 63 -8.88 26.19 -30.02
N GLY A 64 -7.73 26.83 -30.16
CA GLY A 64 -6.75 26.46 -31.17
C GLY A 64 -6.16 27.64 -31.93
N ARG A 65 -5.30 27.29 -32.88
CA ARG A 65 -4.61 28.21 -33.79
C ARG A 65 -4.93 27.86 -35.24
N GLU A 66 -5.10 28.89 -36.04
CA GLU A 66 -5.20 28.80 -37.50
C GLU A 66 -4.10 29.64 -38.16
N LYS A 67 -3.45 29.12 -39.22
CA LYS A 67 -2.47 29.85 -39.97
C LYS A 67 -3.16 30.54 -41.16
N LEU A 68 -3.13 31.85 -41.15
CA LEU A 68 -3.56 32.69 -42.25
C LEU A 68 -2.31 33.07 -43.09
N LYS A 69 -2.46 33.56 -44.29
CA LYS A 69 -1.32 33.79 -45.25
C LYS A 69 -0.01 34.22 -44.58
N ASN A 70 -0.01 35.37 -43.88
CA ASN A 70 1.18 35.93 -43.23
C ASN A 70 0.99 36.18 -41.73
N GLN A 71 -0.02 35.58 -41.14
CA GLN A 71 -0.37 35.80 -39.74
C GLN A 71 -1.02 34.54 -39.15
N TYR A 72 -1.18 34.55 -37.83
CA TYR A 72 -1.81 33.48 -37.08
C TYR A 72 -3.03 34.02 -36.37
N SER A 73 -4.12 33.27 -36.36
CA SER A 73 -5.31 33.51 -35.61
C SER A 73 -5.38 32.51 -34.47
N TYR A 74 -5.53 33.01 -33.22
CA TYR A 74 -5.70 32.25 -32.02
C TYR A 74 -7.09 32.52 -31.45
N LYS A 75 -7.79 31.47 -31.04
CA LYS A 75 -9.17 31.58 -30.56
C LYS A 75 -9.24 31.18 -29.09
N ILE A 76 -9.81 32.05 -28.25
CA ILE A 76 -10.03 31.80 -26.83
C ILE A 76 -11.49 32.08 -26.52
N GLN A 77 -12.19 31.13 -25.93
CA GLN A 77 -13.57 31.29 -25.50
C GLN A 77 -13.64 31.73 -24.04
N LYS A 78 -14.46 32.75 -23.78
CA LYS A 78 -14.74 33.19 -22.41
C LYS A 78 -15.61 32.18 -21.71
N ILE A 79 -15.11 31.63 -20.60
CA ILE A 79 -15.86 30.72 -19.74
C ILE A 79 -16.08 31.40 -18.39
N VAL A 80 -17.20 31.12 -17.75
CA VAL A 80 -17.42 31.58 -16.36
C VAL A 80 -16.52 30.78 -15.45
N LYS A 81 -15.75 31.47 -14.63
CA LYS A 81 -14.79 30.90 -13.68
C LYS A 81 -15.40 29.82 -12.78
N ASN A 82 -16.71 29.76 -12.67
CA ASN A 82 -17.45 28.85 -11.81
C ASN A 82 -17.57 27.41 -12.36
N ASP A 83 -17.50 27.17 -13.67
CA ASP A 83 -17.72 25.82 -14.23
C ASP A 83 -16.52 24.90 -14.02
N TYR A 84 -15.30 25.44 -13.98
CA TYR A 84 -14.08 24.65 -13.69
C TYR A 84 -13.81 24.52 -12.19
N LEU A 85 -14.13 25.53 -11.39
CA LEU A 85 -13.86 25.55 -9.95
C LEU A 85 -15.00 24.99 -9.11
N GLN A 86 -16.24 24.93 -9.64
CA GLN A 86 -17.38 24.34 -8.90
C GLN A 86 -17.35 22.80 -8.85
N LYS A 87 -16.59 22.14 -9.72
CA LYS A 87 -16.39 20.68 -9.64
C LYS A 87 -15.33 20.27 -8.62
N ALA A 88 -14.50 21.18 -8.17
CA ALA A 88 -13.55 20.90 -7.09
C ALA A 88 -14.23 21.11 -5.73
N SER A 89 -14.62 20.04 -5.08
CA SER A 89 -15.20 20.02 -3.72
C SER A 89 -14.21 20.47 -2.62
N TRP A 90 -13.08 20.99 -3.00
CA TRP A 90 -11.91 21.32 -2.16
C TRP A 90 -12.21 22.29 -1.02
N GLY A 91 -12.98 23.31 -1.27
CA GLY A 91 -13.14 24.39 -0.30
C GLY A 91 -14.07 24.11 0.87
N LYS A 92 -14.91 23.09 0.81
CA LYS A 92 -15.93 22.85 1.84
C LYS A 92 -15.50 21.92 2.96
N LYS A 93 -14.54 20.99 2.71
CA LYS A 93 -14.16 19.95 3.65
C LYS A 93 -12.95 20.25 4.52
N MET A 94 -12.16 21.27 4.16
CA MET A 94 -11.08 21.80 5.00
C MET A 94 -11.57 22.69 6.15
N GLN A 95 -12.88 22.95 6.24
CA GLN A 95 -13.45 23.70 7.37
C GLN A 95 -13.46 22.81 8.61
N GLY A 96 -12.66 23.17 9.61
CA GLY A 96 -12.57 22.44 10.88
C GLY A 96 -11.33 21.54 11.03
N ILE A 97 -10.47 21.45 10.01
CA ILE A 97 -9.18 20.77 10.09
C ILE A 97 -8.14 21.72 10.69
N ASP A 98 -7.33 21.21 11.61
CA ASP A 98 -6.13 21.91 12.05
C ASP A 98 -5.11 21.94 10.90
N THR A 99 -5.11 23.06 10.17
CA THR A 99 -4.20 23.26 9.03
C THR A 99 -2.74 23.47 9.44
N SER A 100 -2.47 23.62 10.75
CA SER A 100 -1.09 23.75 11.25
C SER A 100 -0.38 22.41 11.34
N ASN A 101 -1.14 21.30 11.45
CA ASN A 101 -0.61 19.93 11.52
C ASN A 101 -1.58 18.92 10.88
N PRO A 102 -1.87 19.04 9.56
CA PRO A 102 -2.84 18.17 8.89
C PRO A 102 -2.31 16.74 8.76
N LYS A 103 -3.12 15.77 9.16
CA LYS A 103 -2.84 14.35 9.02
C LYS A 103 -3.62 13.78 7.85
N LEU A 104 -3.15 12.66 7.27
CA LEU A 104 -3.87 11.98 6.19
C LEU A 104 -5.30 11.63 6.59
N LYS A 105 -5.52 11.18 7.83
CA LYS A 105 -6.86 10.89 8.38
C LYS A 105 -7.80 12.10 8.39
N ASP A 106 -7.27 13.31 8.51
CA ASP A 106 -8.07 14.54 8.50
C ASP A 106 -8.56 14.88 7.09
N LEU A 107 -7.89 14.29 6.07
CA LEU A 107 -8.27 14.32 4.66
C LEU A 107 -9.09 13.08 4.26
N ASP A 108 -9.41 12.21 5.22
CA ASP A 108 -10.22 11.02 4.95
C ASP A 108 -11.63 11.43 4.54
N LEU A 109 -11.92 11.22 3.29
CA LEU A 109 -13.18 11.51 2.64
C LEU A 109 -13.95 10.21 2.40
N SER A 110 -13.89 9.25 3.35
CA SER A 110 -14.44 7.91 3.21
C SER A 110 -15.91 7.90 2.80
N ASP A 111 -16.71 8.84 3.30
CA ASP A 111 -18.13 8.99 2.95
C ASP A 111 -18.36 9.42 1.50
N ASP A 112 -17.35 10.04 0.88
CA ASP A 112 -17.41 10.55 -0.50
C ASP A 112 -16.57 9.71 -1.48
N ILE A 113 -15.92 8.65 -1.01
CA ILE A 113 -15.13 7.77 -1.87
C ILE A 113 -16.10 6.93 -2.70
N LEU A 114 -16.01 7.11 -4.02
CA LEU A 114 -16.84 6.37 -4.98
C LEU A 114 -16.60 4.87 -4.86
N VAL A 115 -17.66 4.09 -5.10
CA VAL A 115 -17.58 2.62 -5.15
C VAL A 115 -16.67 2.16 -6.28
N LYS A 116 -16.69 2.87 -7.44
CA LYS A 116 -15.77 2.65 -8.56
C LYS A 116 -14.98 3.92 -8.82
N ALA A 117 -13.68 3.80 -8.95
CA ALA A 117 -12.81 4.90 -9.38
C ALA A 117 -13.13 5.34 -10.81
N PRO A 118 -13.02 6.65 -11.14
CA PRO A 118 -13.20 7.11 -12.51
C PRO A 118 -12.17 6.50 -13.46
N ASP A 119 -12.62 6.09 -14.65
CA ASP A 119 -11.74 5.43 -15.64
C ASP A 119 -10.61 6.37 -16.14
N ASN A 120 -10.85 7.68 -16.13
CA ASN A 120 -9.90 8.70 -16.57
C ASN A 120 -9.12 9.37 -15.42
N ASN A 121 -9.10 8.76 -14.24
CA ASN A 121 -8.39 9.35 -13.08
C ASN A 121 -6.88 9.48 -13.31
N GLY A 122 -6.29 8.58 -14.10
CA GLY A 122 -4.84 8.57 -14.36
C GLY A 122 -4.02 8.40 -13.07
N LEU A 123 -2.84 8.99 -13.04
CA LEU A 123 -1.96 9.01 -11.85
C LEU A 123 -2.30 10.17 -10.91
N LEU A 124 -3.57 10.43 -10.70
CA LEU A 124 -4.06 11.55 -9.90
C LEU A 124 -4.79 11.03 -8.67
N THR A 125 -4.61 11.75 -7.56
CA THR A 125 -5.44 11.51 -6.39
C THR A 125 -6.88 12.02 -6.63
N ARG A 126 -7.84 11.49 -5.90
CA ARG A 126 -9.24 11.96 -5.97
C ARG A 126 -9.34 13.46 -5.67
N GLY A 127 -10.33 14.10 -6.26
CA GLY A 127 -10.55 15.55 -6.17
C GLY A 127 -9.85 16.36 -7.25
N ILE A 128 -8.93 15.77 -8.02
CA ILE A 128 -8.34 16.39 -9.20
C ILE A 128 -9.22 16.09 -10.41
N VAL A 129 -9.54 17.11 -11.20
CA VAL A 129 -10.31 16.98 -12.42
C VAL A 129 -9.36 16.85 -13.61
N THR A 130 -9.47 15.76 -14.36
CA THR A 130 -8.71 15.54 -15.59
C THR A 130 -9.25 16.39 -16.74
N GLN A 131 -8.36 16.84 -17.59
CA GLN A 131 -8.73 17.48 -18.85
C GLN A 131 -9.28 16.43 -19.84
N GLU A 132 -10.21 16.81 -20.70
CA GLU A 132 -10.66 15.98 -21.82
C GLU A 132 -9.46 15.47 -22.65
N ASN A 133 -9.54 14.24 -23.14
CA ASN A 133 -8.48 13.55 -23.87
C ASN A 133 -7.22 13.21 -23.05
N SER A 134 -7.27 13.28 -21.72
CA SER A 134 -6.23 12.68 -20.89
C SER A 134 -6.17 11.16 -21.15
N PRO A 135 -4.96 10.56 -21.15
CA PRO A 135 -4.83 9.12 -21.38
C PRO A 135 -5.54 8.31 -20.28
N ILE A 136 -6.12 7.19 -20.68
CA ILE A 136 -6.67 6.21 -19.76
C ILE A 136 -5.54 5.25 -19.37
N TYR A 137 -5.35 5.07 -18.06
CA TYR A 137 -4.41 4.11 -17.50
C TYR A 137 -5.11 2.80 -17.24
N ASP A 138 -4.45 1.70 -17.54
CA ASP A 138 -5.00 0.35 -17.39
C ASP A 138 -4.70 -0.20 -15.99
N PHE A 139 -5.38 0.35 -14.97
CA PHE A 139 -5.35 -0.21 -13.63
C PHE A 139 -6.28 -1.42 -13.55
N GLU A 140 -5.97 -2.41 -12.72
CA GLU A 140 -6.79 -3.63 -12.55
C GLU A 140 -7.78 -3.51 -11.39
N LEU A 141 -7.46 -2.68 -10.37
CA LEU A 141 -8.21 -2.55 -9.13
C LEU A 141 -8.92 -1.19 -9.08
N TYR A 142 -10.15 -1.18 -9.55
CA TYR A 142 -10.99 0.02 -9.70
C TYR A 142 -12.09 0.16 -8.64
N TYR A 143 -12.39 -0.90 -7.90
CA TYR A 143 -13.51 -0.89 -6.96
C TYR A 143 -13.03 -0.76 -5.52
N LYS A 144 -13.75 0.08 -4.74
CA LYS A 144 -13.46 0.29 -3.32
C LYS A 144 -13.40 -1.03 -2.54
N GLU A 145 -14.33 -1.93 -2.81
CA GLU A 145 -14.40 -3.25 -2.17
C GLU A 145 -13.16 -4.13 -2.37
N GLN A 146 -12.39 -3.87 -3.44
CA GLN A 146 -11.20 -4.66 -3.76
C GLN A 146 -9.98 -4.25 -2.94
N VAL A 147 -9.95 -3.02 -2.41
CA VAL A 147 -8.72 -2.41 -1.91
C VAL A 147 -8.87 -1.73 -0.55
N TRP A 148 -10.09 -1.38 -0.13
CA TRP A 148 -10.30 -0.49 0.99
C TRP A 148 -10.24 -1.18 2.35
N SER A 149 -9.63 -0.49 3.32
CA SER A 149 -9.63 -0.83 4.74
C SER A 149 -9.99 0.42 5.53
N ASN A 150 -10.98 0.35 6.40
CA ASN A 150 -11.49 1.53 7.12
C ASN A 150 -10.44 2.27 7.95
N PRO A 151 -9.53 1.62 8.71
CA PRO A 151 -8.53 2.30 9.51
C PRO A 151 -7.28 2.72 8.72
N ILE A 152 -7.26 2.61 7.39
CA ILE A 152 -6.04 2.70 6.58
C ILE A 152 -5.27 4.02 6.78
N SER A 153 -5.99 5.16 6.85
CA SER A 153 -5.36 6.47 7.08
C SER A 153 -4.72 6.56 8.47
N VAL A 154 -5.37 5.95 9.49
CA VAL A 154 -4.84 5.91 10.85
C VAL A 154 -3.60 5.02 10.91
N LEU A 155 -3.66 3.83 10.32
CA LEU A 155 -2.53 2.89 10.27
C LEU A 155 -1.33 3.47 9.52
N TYR A 156 -1.57 4.25 8.46
CA TYR A 156 -0.50 4.97 7.76
C TYR A 156 0.17 6.02 8.65
N GLU A 157 -0.61 6.82 9.38
CA GLU A 157 -0.06 7.81 10.33
C GLU A 157 0.73 7.13 11.45
N GLU A 158 0.24 6.03 11.99
CA GLU A 158 0.94 5.23 12.99
C GLU A 158 2.26 4.68 12.45
N GLY A 159 2.25 4.13 11.23
CA GLY A 159 3.46 3.63 10.55
C GLY A 159 4.54 4.70 10.44
N LYS A 160 4.18 5.92 10.02
CA LYS A 160 5.12 7.06 9.95
C LYS A 160 5.70 7.44 11.32
N ASN A 161 4.85 7.47 12.35
CA ASN A 161 5.24 7.93 13.68
C ASN A 161 6.08 6.90 14.44
N LEU A 162 5.95 5.62 14.11
CA LEU A 162 6.61 4.51 14.79
C LEU A 162 7.85 4.00 14.03
N GLN A 163 8.35 4.76 13.04
CA GLN A 163 9.59 4.40 12.33
C GLN A 163 10.76 4.27 13.28
N TRP A 164 11.60 3.30 13.01
CA TRP A 164 12.84 3.04 13.76
C TRP A 164 13.98 2.70 12.80
N ASN A 165 15.21 2.82 13.26
CA ASN A 165 16.39 2.64 12.45
C ASN A 165 17.13 1.35 12.85
N ALA A 166 17.20 0.38 11.93
CA ALA A 166 17.85 -0.90 12.12
C ALA A 166 19.37 -0.79 12.40
N THR A 167 19.98 0.36 12.13
CA THR A 167 21.41 0.58 12.39
C THR A 167 21.65 1.20 13.76
N THR A 168 20.88 2.22 14.15
CA THR A 168 21.17 3.05 15.32
C THR A 168 20.32 2.72 16.53
N ASP A 169 19.11 2.16 16.34
CA ASP A 169 18.20 1.92 17.46
C ASP A 169 18.40 0.55 18.12
N ILE A 170 19.17 -0.33 17.51
CA ILE A 170 19.50 -1.65 18.06
C ILE A 170 20.87 -1.57 18.74
N PRO A 171 21.00 -2.02 20.00
CA PRO A 171 22.27 -2.03 20.71
C PRO A 171 23.16 -3.21 20.28
N TRP A 172 23.65 -3.18 19.04
CA TRP A 172 24.40 -4.25 18.40
C TRP A 172 25.63 -4.71 19.19
N ASN A 173 26.25 -3.82 19.94
CA ASN A 173 27.42 -4.09 20.79
C ASN A 173 27.06 -4.84 22.08
N GLU A 174 25.77 -5.01 22.39
CA GLU A 174 25.30 -5.75 23.56
C GLU A 174 24.95 -7.21 23.25
N ILE A 175 25.11 -7.66 22.01
CA ILE A 175 24.90 -9.06 21.63
C ILE A 175 26.03 -9.89 22.22
N PRO A 176 25.76 -10.82 23.15
CA PRO A 176 26.81 -11.62 23.79
C PRO A 176 27.31 -12.73 22.87
N ASN A 177 28.51 -13.24 23.14
CA ASN A 177 28.94 -14.51 22.57
C ASN A 177 28.11 -15.65 23.19
N LEU A 178 27.31 -16.29 22.37
CA LEU A 178 26.46 -17.40 22.78
C LEU A 178 27.15 -18.76 22.57
N ASN A 179 26.62 -19.79 23.21
CA ASN A 179 26.99 -21.17 22.87
C ASN A 179 26.76 -21.39 21.36
N PRO A 180 27.70 -22.02 20.62
CA PRO A 180 27.58 -22.20 19.17
C PRO A 180 26.29 -22.87 18.69
N VAL A 181 25.74 -23.82 19.46
CA VAL A 181 24.46 -24.49 19.11
C VAL A 181 23.30 -23.52 19.20
N LEU A 182 23.25 -22.72 20.27
CA LEU A 182 22.21 -21.72 20.46
C LEU A 182 22.31 -20.60 19.40
N GLU A 183 23.54 -20.11 19.12
CA GLU A 183 23.73 -19.12 18.06
C GLU A 183 23.30 -19.64 16.69
N LYS A 184 23.64 -20.91 16.38
CA LYS A 184 23.24 -21.54 15.13
C LYS A 184 21.70 -21.68 15.01
N ALA A 185 21.03 -22.03 16.11
CA ALA A 185 19.56 -22.07 16.15
C ALA A 185 18.96 -20.68 15.90
N ILE A 186 19.52 -19.62 16.51
CA ILE A 186 19.08 -18.23 16.27
C ILE A 186 19.32 -17.86 14.80
N CYS A 187 20.46 -18.18 14.22
CA CYS A 187 20.76 -17.92 12.81
C CYS A 187 19.80 -18.64 11.87
N GLN A 188 19.39 -19.88 12.18
CA GLN A 188 18.38 -20.61 11.41
C GLN A 188 17.00 -19.92 11.51
N ILE A 189 16.63 -19.44 12.70
CA ILE A 189 15.39 -18.66 12.89
C ILE A 189 15.48 -17.36 12.10
N MET A 190 16.59 -16.59 12.17
CA MET A 190 16.75 -15.36 11.39
C MET A 190 16.67 -15.61 9.88
N THR A 191 17.21 -16.72 9.39
CA THR A 191 17.10 -17.13 7.97
C THR A 191 15.64 -17.31 7.58
N TYR A 192 14.89 -18.04 8.41
CA TYR A 192 13.45 -18.23 8.19
C TYR A 192 12.69 -16.91 8.20
N LEU A 193 12.98 -16.00 9.14
CA LEU A 193 12.34 -14.68 9.21
C LEU A 193 12.61 -13.89 7.92
N VAL A 194 13.87 -13.77 7.48
CA VAL A 194 14.25 -13.02 6.27
C VAL A 194 13.51 -13.51 5.03
N GLU A 195 13.40 -14.82 4.80
CA GLU A 195 12.68 -15.32 3.61
C GLU A 195 11.17 -15.05 3.65
N ASN A 196 10.57 -15.02 4.84
CA ASN A 196 9.16 -14.65 5.02
C ASN A 196 8.93 -13.15 4.79
N GLU A 197 9.80 -12.28 5.32
CA GLU A 197 9.74 -10.83 5.10
C GLU A 197 9.87 -10.47 3.60
N PHE A 198 10.69 -11.21 2.85
CA PHE A 198 10.71 -11.02 1.39
C PHE A 198 9.37 -11.30 0.73
N SER A 199 8.60 -12.28 1.20
CA SER A 199 7.26 -12.50 0.66
C SER A 199 6.30 -11.36 1.03
N ALA A 200 6.38 -10.87 2.26
CA ALA A 200 5.58 -9.75 2.75
C ALA A 200 5.95 -8.41 2.06
N LEU A 201 7.19 -8.27 1.60
CA LEU A 201 7.61 -7.15 0.75
C LEU A 201 7.09 -7.27 -0.68
N TYR A 202 7.24 -8.44 -1.32
CA TYR A 202 6.95 -8.62 -2.75
C TYR A 202 5.46 -8.75 -3.07
N ILE A 203 4.66 -9.33 -2.16
CA ILE A 203 3.22 -9.49 -2.38
C ILE A 203 2.50 -8.14 -2.46
N PRO A 204 2.63 -7.20 -1.49
CA PRO A 204 2.07 -5.86 -1.63
C PRO A 204 2.61 -5.10 -2.86
N ALA A 205 3.92 -5.21 -3.14
CA ALA A 205 4.55 -4.58 -4.31
C ALA A 205 3.88 -4.99 -5.62
N LYS A 206 3.47 -6.24 -5.75
CA LYS A 206 2.75 -6.79 -6.92
C LYS A 206 1.42 -6.08 -7.18
N PHE A 207 0.75 -5.57 -6.13
CA PHE A 207 -0.57 -4.96 -6.24
C PHE A 207 -0.56 -3.44 -6.27
N VAL A 208 0.47 -2.78 -5.74
CA VAL A 208 0.56 -1.30 -5.71
C VAL A 208 0.35 -0.69 -7.10
N SER A 209 0.99 -1.24 -8.13
CA SER A 209 0.86 -0.75 -9.51
C SER A 209 -0.49 -1.04 -10.17
N LYS A 210 -1.29 -1.91 -9.59
CA LYS A 210 -2.61 -2.33 -10.07
C LYS A 210 -3.74 -1.49 -9.47
N ILE A 211 -3.50 -0.84 -8.34
CA ILE A 211 -4.48 -0.06 -7.59
C ILE A 211 -4.63 1.32 -8.23
N ASN A 212 -5.88 1.71 -8.54
CA ASN A 212 -6.15 3.06 -9.03
C ASN A 212 -5.80 4.11 -7.97
N PRO A 213 -4.98 5.13 -8.27
CA PRO A 213 -4.56 6.18 -7.34
C PRO A 213 -5.70 7.02 -6.75
N TYR A 214 -6.91 6.88 -7.28
CA TYR A 214 -8.12 7.45 -6.68
C TYR A 214 -8.27 7.01 -5.20
N TYR A 215 -7.85 5.79 -4.87
CA TYR A 215 -7.81 5.24 -3.50
C TYR A 215 -6.43 5.49 -2.88
N MET A 216 -5.99 6.74 -2.85
CA MET A 216 -4.61 7.14 -2.55
C MET A 216 -4.07 6.60 -1.21
N GLU A 217 -4.93 6.40 -0.22
CA GLU A 217 -4.53 5.90 1.09
C GLU A 217 -3.94 4.49 1.00
N VAL A 218 -4.44 3.68 0.05
CA VAL A 218 -4.01 2.28 -0.11
C VAL A 218 -2.56 2.19 -0.58
N PRO A 219 -2.15 2.78 -1.72
CA PRO A 219 -0.75 2.74 -2.12
C PRO A 219 0.19 3.46 -1.14
N LEU A 220 -0.27 4.49 -0.43
CA LEU A 220 0.53 5.15 0.61
C LEU A 220 0.79 4.21 1.80
N PHE A 221 -0.25 3.54 2.29
CA PHE A 221 -0.10 2.56 3.38
C PHE A 221 0.77 1.38 2.96
N LEU A 222 0.53 0.79 1.78
CA LEU A 222 1.34 -0.33 1.28
C LEU A 222 2.81 0.06 1.09
N SER A 223 3.09 1.31 0.70
CA SER A 223 4.47 1.81 0.63
C SER A 223 5.13 1.89 2.01
N SER A 224 4.38 2.28 3.05
CA SER A 224 4.86 2.27 4.43
C SER A 224 5.09 0.84 4.94
N LEU A 225 4.17 -0.08 4.64
CA LEU A 225 4.30 -1.50 4.95
C LEU A 225 5.56 -2.08 4.30
N MET A 226 5.74 -1.89 3.00
CA MET A 226 6.95 -2.37 2.30
C MET A 226 8.25 -1.79 2.87
N ASN A 227 8.22 -0.57 3.40
CA ASN A 227 9.38 0.01 4.09
C ASN A 227 9.63 -0.66 5.45
N ASP A 228 8.59 -1.08 6.16
CA ASP A 228 8.71 -1.86 7.39
C ASP A 228 9.34 -3.23 7.08
N GLU A 229 8.88 -3.95 6.05
CA GLU A 229 9.44 -5.24 5.62
C GLU A 229 10.91 -5.14 5.19
N ALA A 230 11.27 -4.09 4.45
CA ALA A 230 12.65 -3.85 4.06
C ALA A 230 13.58 -3.69 5.29
N ARG A 231 13.07 -3.05 6.33
CA ARG A 231 13.78 -2.88 7.61
C ARG A 231 13.87 -4.18 8.40
N HIS A 232 12.81 -5.02 8.38
CA HIS A 232 12.82 -6.34 9.00
C HIS A 232 13.85 -7.26 8.33
N ILE A 233 13.88 -7.30 6.99
CA ILE A 233 14.90 -8.01 6.22
C ILE A 233 16.31 -7.57 6.64
N GLU A 234 16.54 -6.25 6.72
CA GLU A 234 17.83 -5.69 7.11
C GLU A 234 18.24 -6.13 8.51
N VAL A 235 17.34 -5.98 9.50
CA VAL A 235 17.70 -6.23 10.90
C VAL A 235 17.89 -7.72 11.19
N PHE A 236 17.08 -8.60 10.60
CA PHE A 236 17.28 -10.06 10.76
C PHE A 236 18.55 -10.54 10.04
N THR A 237 18.86 -9.96 8.87
CA THR A 237 20.13 -10.21 8.17
C THR A 237 21.32 -9.80 9.05
N LYS A 238 21.29 -8.62 9.64
CA LYS A 238 22.34 -8.14 10.56
C LYS A 238 22.46 -9.05 11.77
N ARG A 239 21.34 -9.48 12.38
CA ARG A 239 21.37 -10.38 13.54
C ARG A 239 21.97 -11.75 13.21
N ALA A 240 21.61 -12.33 12.05
CA ALA A 240 22.20 -13.61 11.61
C ALA A 240 23.73 -13.56 11.48
N ASN A 241 24.29 -12.39 11.16
CA ASN A 241 25.71 -12.20 10.93
C ASN A 241 26.47 -11.60 12.14
N ALA A 242 25.78 -11.15 13.19
CA ALA A 242 26.39 -10.39 14.29
C ALA A 242 27.53 -11.14 15.01
N ASN A 243 27.37 -12.46 15.24
CA ASN A 243 28.39 -13.33 15.86
C ASN A 243 29.10 -14.25 14.86
N GLY A 244 29.00 -13.96 13.55
CA GLY A 244 29.66 -14.76 12.51
C GLY A 244 28.97 -16.07 12.17
N GLY A 245 27.77 -16.33 12.68
CA GLY A 245 27.00 -17.55 12.38
C GLY A 245 26.47 -17.60 10.94
N GLY A 246 26.02 -16.48 10.42
CA GLY A 246 25.53 -16.32 9.04
C GLY A 246 24.19 -16.99 8.78
N PHE A 247 23.72 -16.88 7.55
CA PHE A 247 22.49 -17.56 7.13
C PHE A 247 22.66 -19.08 7.15
N GLN A 248 21.55 -19.76 7.45
CA GLN A 248 21.44 -21.21 7.47
C GLN A 248 20.64 -21.69 6.27
N TYR A 249 19.96 -22.82 6.38
CA TYR A 249 19.23 -23.45 5.28
C TYR A 249 17.79 -22.96 5.17
N SER A 250 17.34 -22.68 3.95
CA SER A 250 15.94 -22.58 3.60
C SER A 250 15.36 -23.95 3.30
N SER A 251 14.21 -24.28 3.89
CA SER A 251 13.57 -25.58 3.63
C SER A 251 12.73 -25.54 2.37
N GLU A 252 12.61 -26.69 1.67
CA GLU A 252 11.70 -26.84 0.53
C GLU A 252 10.27 -26.50 0.91
N VAL A 253 9.83 -26.90 2.09
CA VAL A 253 8.48 -26.65 2.62
C VAL A 253 8.23 -25.16 2.76
N THR A 254 9.17 -24.39 3.34
CA THR A 254 9.06 -22.94 3.45
C THR A 254 8.97 -22.30 2.06
N GLN A 255 9.85 -22.65 1.15
CA GLN A 255 9.85 -22.08 -0.21
C GLN A 255 8.57 -22.38 -0.98
N LYS A 256 8.02 -23.60 -0.87
CA LYS A 256 6.72 -23.93 -1.47
C LYS A 256 5.57 -23.15 -0.84
N SER A 257 5.58 -22.97 0.48
CA SER A 257 4.60 -22.14 1.18
C SER A 257 4.61 -20.71 0.64
N LEU A 258 5.77 -20.05 0.61
CA LEU A 258 5.94 -18.69 0.10
C LEU A 258 5.59 -18.58 -1.39
N PHE A 259 5.96 -19.58 -2.19
CA PHE A 259 5.58 -19.63 -3.61
C PHE A 259 4.06 -19.67 -3.80
N SER A 260 3.33 -20.42 -2.98
CA SER A 260 1.87 -20.47 -3.06
C SER A 260 1.21 -19.12 -2.79
N LEU A 261 1.76 -18.33 -1.86
CA LEU A 261 1.35 -16.96 -1.60
C LEU A 261 1.66 -16.04 -2.77
N PHE A 262 2.89 -16.11 -3.27
CA PHE A 262 3.37 -15.27 -4.37
C PHE A 262 2.58 -15.47 -5.67
N LYS A 263 2.02 -16.66 -5.89
CA LYS A 263 1.24 -17.01 -7.07
C LYS A 263 -0.21 -16.54 -7.05
N GLU A 264 -0.75 -16.13 -5.90
CA GLU A 264 -2.12 -15.62 -5.83
C GLU A 264 -2.23 -14.25 -6.49
N ASP A 265 -3.11 -14.12 -7.48
CA ASP A 265 -3.28 -12.91 -8.30
C ASP A 265 -4.50 -12.06 -7.89
N ASP A 266 -5.39 -12.57 -7.04
CA ASP A 266 -6.48 -11.81 -6.46
C ASP A 266 -6.02 -11.11 -5.19
N TYR A 267 -6.18 -9.78 -5.13
CA TYR A 267 -5.66 -8.99 -4.02
C TYR A 267 -6.32 -9.30 -2.67
N ILE A 268 -7.62 -9.58 -2.65
CA ILE A 268 -8.34 -9.93 -1.41
C ILE A 268 -7.88 -11.29 -0.89
N LYS A 269 -7.71 -12.27 -1.78
CA LYS A 269 -7.18 -13.59 -1.41
C LYS A 269 -5.72 -13.50 -0.95
N SER A 270 -4.90 -12.70 -1.64
CA SER A 270 -3.52 -12.43 -1.22
C SER A 270 -3.46 -11.79 0.15
N SER A 271 -4.29 -10.76 0.42
CA SER A 271 -4.41 -10.12 1.72
C SER A 271 -4.88 -11.09 2.81
N PHE A 272 -5.84 -11.96 2.49
CA PHE A 272 -6.29 -13.02 3.40
C PHE A 272 -5.16 -13.99 3.75
N LEU A 273 -4.46 -14.52 2.74
CA LEU A 273 -3.38 -15.49 2.96
C LEU A 273 -2.18 -14.85 3.67
N LEU A 274 -1.76 -13.66 3.26
CA LEU A 274 -0.61 -12.97 3.84
C LEU A 274 -0.92 -12.43 5.24
N HIS A 275 -1.84 -11.47 5.33
CA HIS A 275 -2.02 -10.71 6.56
C HIS A 275 -2.86 -11.45 7.63
N VAL A 276 -3.97 -12.10 7.22
CA VAL A 276 -4.87 -12.76 8.19
C VAL A 276 -4.33 -14.10 8.63
N MET A 277 -3.86 -14.91 7.69
CA MET A 277 -3.37 -16.28 7.96
C MET A 277 -1.89 -16.28 8.34
N GLY A 278 -1.02 -15.72 7.50
CA GLY A 278 0.43 -15.71 7.64
C GLY A 278 0.92 -14.79 8.74
N GLU A 279 0.92 -13.47 8.51
CA GLU A 279 1.46 -12.47 9.46
C GLU A 279 0.73 -12.54 10.81
N GLY A 280 -0.58 -12.82 10.81
CA GLY A 280 -1.31 -13.03 12.05
C GLY A 280 -0.75 -14.21 12.88
N THR A 281 -0.27 -15.26 12.23
CA THR A 281 0.42 -16.39 12.89
C THR A 281 1.86 -16.00 13.25
N PHE A 282 2.50 -15.21 12.40
CA PHE A 282 3.86 -14.69 12.60
C PHE A 282 3.97 -13.80 13.85
N VAL A 283 2.96 -12.99 14.17
CA VAL A 283 2.89 -12.22 15.42
C VAL A 283 2.96 -13.12 16.66
N ASP A 284 2.34 -14.31 16.62
CA ASP A 284 2.44 -15.30 17.70
C ASP A 284 3.87 -15.87 17.78
N LEU A 285 4.51 -16.18 16.65
CA LEU A 285 5.91 -16.59 16.58
C LEU A 285 6.84 -15.51 17.14
N LEU A 286 6.70 -14.27 16.71
CA LEU A 286 7.51 -13.15 17.22
C LEU A 286 7.32 -12.95 18.73
N SER A 287 6.11 -13.18 19.27
CA SER A 287 5.86 -13.13 20.70
C SER A 287 6.59 -14.24 21.45
N PHE A 288 6.66 -15.43 20.87
CA PHE A 288 7.46 -16.54 21.40
C PHE A 288 8.96 -16.22 21.37
N LEU A 289 9.44 -15.72 20.23
CA LEU A 289 10.86 -15.35 20.08
C LEU A 289 11.25 -14.24 21.07
N GLU A 290 10.45 -13.19 21.24
CA GLU A 290 10.72 -12.13 22.22
C GLU A 290 10.88 -12.69 23.63
N LYS A 291 10.08 -13.70 24.01
CA LYS A 291 10.13 -14.33 25.32
C LYS A 291 11.42 -15.14 25.54
N TYR A 292 11.88 -15.86 24.51
CA TYR A 292 12.97 -16.84 24.65
C TYR A 292 14.31 -16.40 24.10
N MET A 293 14.40 -15.30 23.36
CA MET A 293 15.72 -14.77 22.92
C MET A 293 16.59 -14.48 24.13
N PRO A 294 17.89 -14.86 24.05
CA PRO A 294 18.76 -14.81 25.22
C PRO A 294 19.31 -13.42 25.56
N ASP A 295 19.23 -12.48 24.64
CA ASP A 295 19.80 -11.13 24.77
C ASP A 295 18.79 -10.02 24.48
N GLU A 296 18.98 -8.86 25.11
CA GLU A 296 18.06 -7.72 25.00
C GLU A 296 18.12 -7.04 23.60
N ALA A 297 19.25 -7.10 22.90
CA ALA A 297 19.37 -6.56 21.56
C ALA A 297 18.48 -7.33 20.60
N THR A 298 18.56 -8.67 20.60
CA THR A 298 17.71 -9.54 19.78
C THR A 298 16.23 -9.44 20.20
N LYS A 299 15.92 -9.38 21.51
CA LYS A 299 14.53 -9.12 21.95
C LYS A 299 14.00 -7.79 21.44
N LYS A 300 14.81 -6.74 21.44
CA LYS A 300 14.41 -5.43 20.90
C LYS A 300 14.12 -5.49 19.41
N ILE A 301 14.94 -6.20 18.63
CA ILE A 301 14.67 -6.47 17.20
C ILE A 301 13.29 -7.09 17.04
N ILE A 302 13.04 -8.21 17.71
CA ILE A 302 11.77 -8.94 17.62
C ILE A 302 10.58 -8.08 18.07
N ARG A 303 10.71 -7.33 19.14
CA ARG A 303 9.67 -6.43 19.66
C ARG A 303 9.27 -5.34 18.68
N LEU A 304 10.26 -4.71 18.04
CA LEU A 304 10.02 -3.64 17.07
C LEU A 304 9.37 -4.19 15.80
N SER A 305 9.87 -5.30 15.26
CA SER A 305 9.26 -5.96 14.10
C SER A 305 7.82 -6.42 14.42
N LYS A 306 7.61 -7.09 15.56
CA LYS A 306 6.26 -7.49 15.99
C LYS A 306 5.26 -6.34 16.06
N ARG A 307 5.69 -5.17 16.53
CA ARG A 307 4.83 -3.97 16.59
C ARG A 307 4.43 -3.52 15.18
N ASP A 308 5.34 -3.58 14.22
CA ASP A 308 5.07 -3.22 12.84
C ASP A 308 4.11 -4.27 12.22
N GLU A 309 4.34 -5.58 12.41
CA GLU A 309 3.47 -6.66 11.98
C GLU A 309 2.02 -6.53 12.47
N MET A 310 1.82 -6.06 13.70
CA MET A 310 0.47 -5.87 14.23
C MET A 310 -0.33 -4.84 13.42
N ARG A 311 0.31 -3.83 12.80
CA ARG A 311 -0.35 -2.89 11.89
C ARG A 311 -0.72 -3.55 10.56
N HIS A 312 0.15 -4.40 10.02
CA HIS A 312 -0.10 -5.13 8.78
C HIS A 312 -1.29 -6.09 8.95
N VAL A 313 -1.31 -6.82 10.06
CA VAL A 313 -2.45 -7.71 10.42
C VAL A 313 -3.74 -6.91 10.60
N ALA A 314 -3.70 -5.76 11.27
CA ALA A 314 -4.88 -4.92 11.45
C ALA A 314 -5.43 -4.41 10.10
N TYR A 315 -4.55 -4.00 9.18
CA TYR A 315 -4.94 -3.66 7.82
C TYR A 315 -5.61 -4.82 7.11
N GLY A 316 -4.98 -5.99 7.10
CA GLY A 316 -5.47 -7.17 6.39
C GLY A 316 -6.82 -7.67 6.91
N ILE A 317 -7.00 -7.70 8.23
CA ILE A 317 -8.29 -8.08 8.85
C ILE A 317 -9.40 -7.14 8.36
N GLU A 318 -9.21 -5.83 8.45
CA GLU A 318 -10.24 -4.86 8.07
C GLU A 318 -10.46 -4.81 6.55
N HIS A 319 -9.41 -5.01 5.74
CA HIS A 319 -9.53 -5.11 4.29
C HIS A 319 -10.41 -6.31 3.89
N VAL A 320 -10.09 -7.51 4.40
CA VAL A 320 -10.85 -8.74 4.08
C VAL A 320 -12.27 -8.67 4.64
N LYS A 321 -12.44 -8.16 5.87
CA LYS A 321 -13.73 -7.95 6.49
C LYS A 321 -14.62 -7.01 5.67
N SER A 322 -14.10 -5.85 5.28
CA SER A 322 -14.82 -4.89 4.42
C SER A 322 -15.26 -5.53 3.09
N ALA A 323 -14.40 -6.35 2.48
CA ALA A 323 -14.72 -7.06 1.25
C ALA A 323 -15.83 -8.11 1.46
N ILE A 324 -15.83 -8.82 2.58
CA ILE A 324 -16.88 -9.80 2.95
C ILE A 324 -18.21 -9.09 3.23
N GLU A 325 -18.20 -7.98 3.98
CA GLU A 325 -19.42 -7.19 4.29
C GLU A 325 -20.10 -6.69 3.01
N GLN A 326 -19.33 -6.31 2.00
CA GLN A 326 -19.88 -5.86 0.71
C GLN A 326 -20.32 -7.05 -0.18
N ASN A 327 -19.68 -8.20 -0.07
CA ASN A 327 -20.03 -9.39 -0.84
C ASN A 327 -19.80 -10.67 0.00
N PRO A 328 -20.81 -11.16 0.73
CA PRO A 328 -20.72 -12.35 1.57
C PRO A 328 -20.27 -13.65 0.84
N ASN A 329 -20.48 -13.73 -0.47
CA ASN A 329 -20.01 -14.88 -1.26
C ASN A 329 -18.49 -15.02 -1.29
N ARG A 330 -17.75 -13.98 -0.91
CA ARG A 330 -16.29 -14.03 -0.81
C ARG A 330 -15.80 -15.02 0.24
N ILE A 331 -16.58 -15.30 1.29
CA ILE A 331 -16.27 -16.33 2.29
C ILE A 331 -16.00 -17.68 1.60
N ASN A 332 -16.85 -18.09 0.66
CA ASN A 332 -16.66 -19.32 -0.09
C ASN A 332 -15.38 -19.30 -0.96
N ALA A 333 -15.07 -18.16 -1.56
CA ALA A 333 -13.85 -18.01 -2.33
C ALA A 333 -12.59 -18.11 -1.45
N LEU A 334 -12.59 -17.50 -0.27
CA LEU A 334 -11.49 -17.56 0.70
C LEU A 334 -11.33 -18.99 1.28
N LYS A 335 -12.44 -19.65 1.61
CA LYS A 335 -12.44 -21.07 1.98
C LYS A 335 -11.74 -21.91 0.91
N ASN A 336 -12.19 -21.81 -0.34
CA ASN A 336 -11.62 -22.56 -1.45
C ASN A 336 -10.12 -22.28 -1.64
N THR A 337 -9.70 -21.02 -1.44
CA THR A 337 -8.30 -20.62 -1.50
C THR A 337 -7.46 -21.32 -0.42
N ALA A 338 -7.94 -21.36 0.84
CA ALA A 338 -7.27 -22.06 1.92
C ALA A 338 -7.14 -23.57 1.66
N PHE A 339 -8.22 -24.22 1.22
CA PHE A 339 -8.21 -25.65 0.92
C PHE A 339 -7.32 -26.01 -0.28
N LYS A 340 -7.38 -25.21 -1.36
CA LYS A 340 -6.49 -25.40 -2.52
C LYS A 340 -5.02 -25.23 -2.15
N ARG A 341 -4.70 -24.27 -1.27
CA ARG A 341 -3.35 -24.11 -0.76
C ARG A 341 -2.91 -25.31 0.06
N LYS A 342 -3.78 -25.89 0.89
CA LYS A 342 -3.50 -27.13 1.61
C LYS A 342 -3.14 -28.26 0.65
N GLU A 343 -3.97 -28.51 -0.37
CA GLU A 343 -3.71 -29.55 -1.37
C GLU A 343 -2.31 -29.40 -2.00
N PHE A 344 -1.95 -28.19 -2.38
CA PHE A 344 -0.62 -27.89 -2.90
C PHE A 344 0.49 -28.19 -1.88
N MET A 345 0.27 -27.89 -0.60
CA MET A 345 1.24 -28.14 0.47
C MET A 345 1.31 -29.60 0.90
N ASP A 346 0.24 -30.37 0.73
CA ASP A 346 0.23 -31.80 1.05
C ASP A 346 1.13 -32.65 0.11
N GLU A 347 1.50 -32.08 -1.05
CA GLU A 347 2.52 -32.69 -1.93
C GLU A 347 3.92 -32.66 -1.31
N VAL A 348 4.11 -31.92 -0.23
CA VAL A 348 5.36 -31.77 0.50
C VAL A 348 5.16 -32.31 1.91
N ASN A 349 5.79 -33.39 2.21
CA ASN A 349 5.69 -34.02 3.53
C ASN A 349 6.29 -33.12 4.62
N GLY A 350 5.46 -32.59 5.50
CA GLY A 350 5.87 -32.18 6.83
C GLY A 350 6.06 -30.69 7.10
N GLU A 351 6.42 -30.46 8.33
CA GLU A 351 6.86 -29.19 8.91
C GLU A 351 8.32 -28.93 8.53
N SER A 352 8.75 -27.69 8.55
CA SER A 352 10.17 -27.38 8.51
C SER A 352 10.83 -27.86 9.80
N SER A 353 11.39 -29.07 9.80
CA SER A 353 12.08 -29.64 10.96
C SER A 353 13.17 -28.71 11.46
N LEU A 354 13.89 -28.06 10.56
CA LEU A 354 14.96 -27.11 10.89
C LEU A 354 14.47 -25.92 11.76
N LEU A 355 13.28 -25.39 11.46
CA LEU A 355 12.70 -24.32 12.26
C LEU A 355 12.23 -24.84 13.62
N ILE A 356 11.50 -25.95 13.66
CA ILE A 356 10.96 -26.54 14.89
C ILE A 356 12.10 -26.90 15.87
N GLU A 357 13.14 -27.55 15.36
CA GLU A 357 14.34 -27.90 16.15
C GLU A 357 15.02 -26.65 16.70
N SER A 358 15.18 -25.62 15.87
CA SER A 358 15.79 -24.36 16.28
C SER A 358 14.97 -23.62 17.33
N LEU A 359 13.65 -23.61 17.21
CA LEU A 359 12.74 -23.05 18.21
C LEU A 359 12.81 -23.85 19.53
N ALA A 360 12.90 -25.18 19.46
CA ALA A 360 13.04 -26.05 20.64
C ALA A 360 14.37 -25.82 21.35
N ILE A 361 15.48 -25.70 20.61
CA ILE A 361 16.79 -25.37 21.19
C ILE A 361 16.76 -23.97 21.85
N LEU A 362 16.16 -23.01 21.16
CA LEU A 362 16.04 -21.64 21.70
C LEU A 362 15.24 -21.64 23.01
N ALA A 363 14.06 -22.24 23.03
CA ALA A 363 13.19 -22.24 24.19
C ALA A 363 13.70 -23.14 25.34
N GLY A 364 14.40 -24.21 25.02
CA GLY A 364 15.08 -25.10 25.99
C GLY A 364 16.37 -24.51 26.54
N GLY A 365 17.01 -23.62 25.79
CA GLY A 365 18.28 -22.97 26.11
C GLY A 365 19.53 -23.78 25.74
N SER A 366 19.41 -25.02 25.29
CA SER A 366 20.48 -25.90 24.81
C SER A 366 19.95 -27.08 24.02
N ASP A 367 20.83 -27.86 23.39
CA ASP A 367 20.55 -29.11 22.71
C ASP A 367 20.64 -30.35 23.61
N GLU A 368 20.91 -30.17 24.91
CA GLU A 368 20.87 -31.26 25.88
C GLU A 368 19.49 -31.92 25.89
N PRO A 369 19.39 -33.26 25.98
CA PRO A 369 18.13 -33.99 25.78
C PRO A 369 16.95 -33.50 26.58
N ASP A 370 17.16 -33.20 27.89
CA ASP A 370 16.08 -32.71 28.76
C ASP A 370 15.70 -31.25 28.43
N ALA A 371 16.65 -30.41 28.07
CA ALA A 371 16.40 -29.02 27.68
C ALA A 371 15.66 -28.99 26.33
N TYR A 372 16.12 -29.74 25.35
CA TYR A 372 15.47 -29.89 24.05
C TYR A 372 14.03 -30.40 24.17
N LYS A 373 13.81 -31.44 24.99
CA LYS A 373 12.47 -31.96 25.26
C LYS A 373 11.54 -30.89 25.84
N ARG A 374 11.99 -30.12 26.83
CA ARG A 374 11.21 -28.99 27.36
C ARG A 374 10.91 -27.95 26.28
N GLY A 375 11.91 -27.59 25.48
CA GLY A 375 11.76 -26.66 24.37
C GLY A 375 10.73 -27.13 23.35
N PHE A 376 10.75 -28.41 23.01
CA PHE A 376 9.78 -28.99 22.10
C PHE A 376 8.32 -28.90 22.62
N TYR A 377 8.07 -29.16 23.89
CA TYR A 377 6.75 -28.93 24.50
C TYR A 377 6.29 -27.48 24.40
N LEU A 378 7.20 -26.54 24.60
CA LEU A 378 6.87 -25.10 24.44
C LEU A 378 6.55 -24.71 22.99
N VAL A 379 7.16 -25.36 22.01
CA VAL A 379 6.80 -25.19 20.60
C VAL A 379 5.41 -25.77 20.29
N GLU A 380 5.04 -26.88 20.87
CA GLU A 380 3.70 -27.44 20.73
C GLU A 380 2.64 -26.52 21.36
N GLU A 381 2.91 -25.92 22.53
CA GLU A 381 2.05 -24.90 23.13
C GLU A 381 1.93 -23.65 22.22
N LEU A 382 3.03 -23.23 21.57
CA LEU A 382 3.00 -22.16 20.59
C LEU A 382 2.05 -22.48 19.43
N LYS A 383 2.16 -23.68 18.84
CA LYS A 383 1.28 -24.14 17.74
C LYS A 383 -0.20 -24.12 18.15
N GLN A 384 -0.51 -24.58 19.35
CA GLN A 384 -1.87 -24.54 19.88
C GLN A 384 -2.37 -23.10 19.97
N LYS A 385 -1.57 -22.18 20.53
CA LYS A 385 -1.91 -20.76 20.65
C LYS A 385 -2.11 -20.11 19.29
N MET A 386 -1.25 -20.42 18.31
CA MET A 386 -1.39 -19.94 16.93
C MET A 386 -2.73 -20.38 16.33
N ASN A 387 -3.12 -21.64 16.54
CA ASN A 387 -4.42 -22.14 16.09
C ASN A 387 -5.59 -21.38 16.72
N GLU A 388 -5.59 -21.20 18.03
CA GLU A 388 -6.64 -20.47 18.76
C GLU A 388 -6.77 -19.01 18.27
N ASN A 389 -5.64 -18.33 18.09
CA ASN A 389 -5.63 -16.94 17.65
C ASN A 389 -6.04 -16.82 16.17
N ARG A 390 -5.69 -17.79 15.32
CA ARG A 390 -6.12 -17.84 13.93
C ARG A 390 -7.64 -18.01 13.83
N VAL A 391 -8.23 -18.89 14.61
CA VAL A 391 -9.71 -19.04 14.69
C VAL A 391 -10.36 -17.73 15.05
N LYS A 392 -9.83 -17.01 16.07
CA LYS A 392 -10.35 -15.69 16.46
C LYS A 392 -10.27 -14.67 15.33
N ARG A 393 -9.17 -14.64 14.57
CA ARG A 393 -9.02 -13.74 13.42
C ARG A 393 -10.02 -14.08 12.32
N LEU A 394 -10.23 -15.36 12.03
CA LEU A 394 -11.20 -15.83 11.03
C LEU A 394 -12.65 -15.47 11.42
N ILE A 395 -13.00 -15.60 12.68
CA ILE A 395 -14.31 -15.15 13.20
C ILE A 395 -14.43 -13.61 13.06
N ASN A 396 -13.37 -12.87 13.36
CA ASN A 396 -13.39 -11.40 13.27
C ASN A 396 -13.63 -10.88 11.84
N ILE A 397 -13.16 -11.59 10.83
CA ILE A 397 -13.44 -11.22 9.42
C ILE A 397 -14.84 -11.65 8.95
N GLY A 398 -15.65 -12.30 9.79
CA GLY A 398 -17.05 -12.63 9.51
C GLY A 398 -17.32 -14.11 9.20
N MET A 399 -16.38 -15.03 9.45
CA MET A 399 -16.63 -16.47 9.34
C MET A 399 -17.32 -17.01 10.60
N ASP A 400 -18.17 -18.01 10.44
CA ASP A 400 -18.70 -18.75 11.58
C ASP A 400 -17.61 -19.60 12.25
N GLU A 401 -17.85 -20.06 13.48
CA GLU A 401 -16.88 -20.77 14.29
C GLU A 401 -16.49 -22.12 13.69
N ASP A 402 -17.43 -22.85 13.08
CA ASP A 402 -17.18 -24.15 12.47
C ASP A 402 -16.25 -24.02 11.27
N LEU A 403 -16.56 -23.05 10.37
CA LEU A 403 -15.74 -22.76 9.22
C LEU A 403 -14.35 -22.24 9.62
N ALA A 404 -14.29 -21.36 10.63
CA ALA A 404 -13.01 -20.83 11.15
C ALA A 404 -12.13 -21.97 11.70
N ASN A 405 -12.70 -22.91 12.43
CA ASN A 405 -12.00 -24.10 12.89
C ASN A 405 -11.52 -24.99 11.74
N ASP A 406 -12.37 -25.22 10.74
CA ASP A 406 -12.00 -26.05 9.57
C ASP A 406 -10.86 -25.41 8.77
N ILE A 407 -10.91 -24.10 8.50
CA ILE A 407 -9.83 -23.40 7.81
C ILE A 407 -8.55 -23.38 8.66
N SER A 408 -8.66 -23.20 9.98
CA SER A 408 -7.49 -23.21 10.84
C SER A 408 -6.80 -24.58 10.88
N LYS A 409 -7.55 -25.70 10.83
CA LYS A 409 -7.00 -27.05 10.75
C LYS A 409 -6.27 -27.35 9.44
N VAL A 410 -6.71 -26.74 8.34
CA VAL A 410 -6.08 -26.93 7.01
C VAL A 410 -4.94 -25.92 6.77
N HIS A 411 -4.73 -24.99 7.67
CA HIS A 411 -3.54 -24.14 7.61
C HIS A 411 -2.30 -24.99 7.74
N THR A 412 -1.33 -24.72 6.89
CA THR A 412 -0.08 -25.49 6.91
C THR A 412 0.64 -25.28 8.24
N PRO A 413 1.33 -26.30 8.75
CA PRO A 413 2.08 -26.21 9.99
C PRO A 413 3.33 -25.29 9.89
N ASN A 414 3.54 -24.67 8.75
CA ASN A 414 4.62 -23.72 8.48
C ASN A 414 4.16 -22.31 8.81
N PHE A 415 4.11 -21.87 9.96
CA PHE A 415 3.91 -20.49 10.49
C PHE A 415 3.52 -19.35 9.48
N MET A 416 3.39 -19.64 8.18
CA MET A 416 2.91 -18.72 7.11
C MET A 416 1.90 -19.38 6.19
#